data_ea5506495ca84c761be301c259161e59
#
_entry.id   ea5506495ca84c761be301c259161e59
#
_cell.length_a   1.000
_cell.length_b   1.000
_cell.length_c   1.000
_cell.angle_alpha   90.00
_cell.angle_beta   90.00
_cell.angle_gamma   90.00
#
_symmetry.space_group_name_H-M   'P 1'
#
loop_
_entity.id
_entity.type
_entity.pdbx_description
1 polymer ?
#
loop_
_entity_poly.entity_id
_entity_poly.type
_entity_poly.pdbx_seq_one_letter_code
_entity_poly.pdbx_strand_id
1 'polypeptide(L)'
;MPTFYTCTRVDASPGSTVGACSKEDSYKTIAKAINRVHKEVPEVVTVIENMANAKSNLVGTTFYDLKEIIALVEDKNRVRICLDTCHLFAAGYDIRTRDTYRETMRKFDEEVGNGYLAGVHLNDSKAELGGCKDLHENIGL
;
A
#
# COMPACT_ATOMS: atom_id res chain seq x y z
N MET A 1 -19.25 -16.87 -27.18
CA MET A 1 -19.61 -15.74 -26.30
C MET A 1 -18.34 -15.11 -25.84
N PRO A 2 -18.14 -13.80 -25.95
CA PRO A 2 -16.93 -13.16 -25.42
C PRO A 2 -16.95 -13.27 -23.89
N THR A 3 -15.94 -13.91 -23.33
CA THR A 3 -15.68 -13.94 -21.90
C THR A 3 -15.23 -12.53 -21.50
N PHE A 4 -16.12 -11.77 -20.89
CA PHE A 4 -15.74 -10.51 -20.26
C PHE A 4 -14.86 -10.86 -19.05
N TYR A 5 -13.59 -10.53 -19.11
CA TYR A 5 -12.74 -10.54 -17.93
C TYR A 5 -13.18 -9.36 -17.05
N THR A 6 -14.00 -9.64 -16.05
CA THR A 6 -14.31 -8.66 -15.01
C THR A 6 -13.04 -8.42 -14.20
N CYS A 7 -12.53 -7.19 -14.20
CA CYS A 7 -11.47 -6.78 -13.29
C CYS A 7 -12.05 -6.81 -11.87
N THR A 8 -11.69 -7.84 -11.11
CA THR A 8 -12.18 -8.03 -9.73
C THR A 8 -11.28 -7.34 -8.69
N ARG A 9 -10.20 -6.67 -9.12
CA ARG A 9 -9.26 -5.96 -8.24
C ARG A 9 -9.22 -4.49 -8.60
N VAL A 10 -9.31 -3.64 -7.58
CA VAL A 10 -9.17 -2.18 -7.70
C VAL A 10 -8.01 -1.76 -6.84
N ASP A 11 -7.00 -1.18 -7.46
CA ASP A 11 -5.84 -0.59 -6.78
C ASP A 11 -6.17 0.81 -6.28
N ALA A 12 -5.77 1.13 -5.08
CA ALA A 12 -6.11 2.38 -4.42
C ALA A 12 -4.98 2.89 -3.52
N SER A 13 -4.53 4.11 -3.78
CA SER A 13 -3.62 4.81 -2.87
C SER A 13 -4.39 5.36 -1.66
N PRO A 14 -3.89 5.19 -0.42
CA PRO A 14 -4.58 5.63 0.79
C PRO A 14 -4.77 7.15 0.88
N GLY A 15 -3.89 7.94 0.27
CA GLY A 15 -4.02 9.39 0.21
C GLY A 15 -3.38 10.13 1.38
N SER A 16 -4.00 11.24 1.81
CA SER A 16 -3.43 12.18 2.77
C SER A 16 -4.48 12.71 3.72
N THR A 17 -4.09 13.02 4.97
CA THR A 17 -4.91 13.75 5.93
C THR A 17 -5.15 15.19 5.51
N VAL A 18 -4.38 15.71 4.55
CA VAL A 18 -4.26 17.14 4.15
C VAL A 18 -4.09 18.09 5.35
N GLY A 19 -3.65 17.58 6.49
CA GLY A 19 -3.52 18.34 7.75
C GLY A 19 -4.85 18.66 8.46
N ALA A 20 -5.96 18.07 7.97
CA ALA A 20 -7.31 18.37 8.50
C ALA A 20 -7.76 17.39 9.60
N CYS A 21 -7.12 16.24 9.73
CA CYS A 21 -7.48 15.21 10.71
C CYS A 21 -6.24 14.39 11.14
N SER A 22 -6.42 13.54 12.15
CA SER A 22 -5.38 12.60 12.57
C SER A 22 -5.19 11.47 11.54
N LYS A 23 -4.06 10.74 11.62
CA LYS A 23 -3.88 9.53 10.82
C LYS A 23 -4.93 8.47 11.17
N GLU A 24 -5.25 8.30 12.43
CA GLU A 24 -6.25 7.36 12.93
C GLU A 24 -7.64 7.63 12.36
N ASP A 25 -8.03 8.90 12.23
CA ASP A 25 -9.31 9.27 11.61
C ASP A 25 -9.29 9.04 10.09
N SER A 26 -8.11 9.20 9.46
CA SER A 26 -7.93 8.83 8.06
C SER A 26 -8.05 7.32 7.85
N TYR A 27 -7.47 6.47 8.72
CA TYR A 27 -7.63 5.01 8.63
C TYR A 27 -9.11 4.62 8.70
N LYS A 28 -9.87 5.19 9.63
CA LYS A 28 -11.34 4.97 9.74
C LYS A 28 -12.08 5.37 8.46
N THR A 29 -11.70 6.54 7.89
CA THR A 29 -12.33 7.05 6.67
C THR A 29 -12.05 6.15 5.47
N ILE A 30 -10.79 5.71 5.30
CA ILE A 30 -10.37 4.80 4.25
C ILE A 30 -11.09 3.45 4.38
N ALA A 31 -11.07 2.87 5.58
CA ALA A 31 -11.73 1.58 5.83
C ALA A 31 -13.26 1.67 5.63
N LYS A 32 -13.89 2.78 6.01
CA LYS A 32 -15.32 3.03 5.73
C LYS A 32 -15.63 3.08 4.23
N ALA A 33 -14.75 3.72 3.44
CA ALA A 33 -14.90 3.74 1.98
C ALA A 33 -14.76 2.34 1.38
N ILE A 34 -13.75 1.57 1.81
CA ILE A 34 -13.54 0.17 1.39
C ILE A 34 -14.76 -0.68 1.75
N ASN A 35 -15.24 -0.62 3.00
CA ASN A 35 -16.40 -1.37 3.47
C ASN A 35 -17.66 -1.03 2.65
N ARG A 36 -17.83 0.24 2.27
CA ARG A 36 -18.93 0.67 1.41
C ARG A 36 -18.81 0.05 0.02
N VAL A 37 -17.63 0.12 -0.62
CA VAL A 37 -17.38 -0.50 -1.94
C VAL A 37 -17.63 -2.01 -1.88
N HIS A 38 -17.18 -2.68 -0.82
CA HIS A 38 -17.40 -4.10 -0.64
C HIS A 38 -18.88 -4.48 -0.49
N LYS A 39 -19.73 -3.59 0.04
CA LYS A 39 -21.19 -3.80 0.13
C LYS A 39 -21.89 -3.56 -1.22
N GLU A 40 -21.44 -2.54 -1.96
CA GLU A 40 -22.05 -2.17 -3.25
C GLU A 40 -21.59 -3.09 -4.39
N VAL A 41 -20.35 -3.63 -4.32
CA VAL A 41 -19.74 -4.49 -5.35
C VAL A 41 -19.17 -5.76 -4.69
N PRO A 42 -19.96 -6.83 -4.55
CA PRO A 42 -19.56 -8.02 -3.79
C PRO A 42 -18.32 -8.76 -4.31
N GLU A 43 -18.02 -8.66 -5.60
CA GLU A 43 -16.90 -9.37 -6.24
C GLU A 43 -15.57 -8.60 -6.13
N VAL A 44 -15.58 -7.32 -5.75
CA VAL A 44 -14.36 -6.52 -5.76
C VAL A 44 -13.45 -6.86 -4.61
N VAL A 45 -12.15 -6.93 -4.90
CA VAL A 45 -11.06 -6.96 -3.93
C VAL A 45 -10.34 -5.63 -4.03
N THR A 46 -10.31 -4.89 -2.92
CA THR A 46 -9.53 -3.64 -2.83
C THR A 46 -8.07 -3.97 -2.54
N VAL A 47 -7.18 -3.44 -3.35
CA VAL A 47 -5.73 -3.56 -3.17
C VAL A 47 -5.21 -2.19 -2.75
N ILE A 48 -4.62 -2.09 -1.57
CA ILE A 48 -4.08 -0.84 -1.03
C ILE A 48 -2.60 -0.77 -1.38
N GLU A 49 -2.19 0.29 -2.06
CA GLU A 49 -0.79 0.54 -2.38
C GLU A 49 -0.09 1.27 -1.23
N ASN A 50 1.15 0.86 -0.90
CA ASN A 50 2.00 1.65 0.00
C ASN A 50 2.42 2.96 -0.66
N MET A 51 2.63 4.00 0.15
CA MET A 51 2.95 5.35 -0.29
C MET A 51 4.41 5.72 0.02
N ALA A 52 5.05 6.44 -0.90
CA ALA A 52 6.29 7.12 -0.58
C ALA A 52 6.06 8.16 0.54
N ASN A 53 6.94 8.25 1.52
CA ASN A 53 6.80 9.18 2.66
C ASN A 53 7.12 10.64 2.25
N ALA A 54 6.57 11.09 1.13
CA ALA A 54 6.90 12.40 0.54
C ALA A 54 6.39 13.60 1.35
N LYS A 55 5.43 13.39 2.24
CA LYS A 55 4.89 14.42 3.15
C LYS A 55 4.43 13.76 4.45
N SER A 56 4.61 14.45 5.57
CA SER A 56 4.27 13.95 6.91
C SER A 56 2.78 13.62 7.11
N ASN A 57 1.92 14.12 6.25
CA ASN A 57 0.47 13.90 6.30
C ASN A 57 -0.03 12.80 5.34
N LEU A 58 0.87 12.07 4.67
CA LEU A 58 0.49 10.90 3.87
C LEU A 58 0.16 9.71 4.76
N VAL A 59 -0.76 8.90 4.28
CA VAL A 59 -1.23 7.66 4.90
C VAL A 59 -0.77 6.47 4.07
N GLY A 60 -0.44 5.35 4.69
CA GLY A 60 0.08 4.16 3.99
C GLY A 60 1.58 4.22 3.71
N THR A 61 2.31 5.10 4.40
CA THR A 61 3.76 5.26 4.25
C THR A 61 4.57 4.25 5.08
N THR A 62 3.93 3.60 6.02
CA THR A 62 4.52 2.56 6.87
C THR A 62 3.68 1.29 6.83
N PHE A 63 4.28 0.15 7.14
CA PHE A 63 3.55 -1.10 7.31
C PHE A 63 2.52 -1.02 8.43
N TYR A 64 2.81 -0.24 9.48
CA TYR A 64 1.85 0.06 10.53
C TYR A 64 0.58 0.76 10.00
N ASP A 65 0.72 1.78 9.14
CA ASP A 65 -0.43 2.45 8.52
C ASP A 65 -1.32 1.43 7.78
N LEU A 66 -0.70 0.54 6.98
CA LEU A 66 -1.43 -0.48 6.21
C LEU A 66 -2.15 -1.48 7.13
N LYS A 67 -1.48 -1.92 8.19
CA LYS A 67 -2.06 -2.79 9.23
C LYS A 67 -3.29 -2.17 9.86
N GLU A 68 -3.20 -0.90 10.28
CA GLU A 68 -4.32 -0.20 10.93
C GLU A 68 -5.53 -0.04 10.01
N ILE A 69 -5.30 0.26 8.72
CA ILE A 69 -6.39 0.30 7.73
C ILE A 69 -7.04 -1.09 7.59
N ILE A 70 -6.24 -2.14 7.39
CA ILE A 70 -6.75 -3.51 7.26
C ILE A 70 -7.54 -3.93 8.51
N ALA A 71 -7.07 -3.56 9.70
CA ALA A 71 -7.74 -3.91 10.95
C ALA A 71 -9.18 -3.38 11.02
N LEU A 72 -9.45 -2.24 10.39
CA LEU A 72 -10.76 -1.59 10.35
C LEU A 72 -11.66 -2.04 9.18
N VAL A 73 -11.13 -2.78 8.19
CA VAL A 73 -11.94 -3.34 7.11
C VAL A 73 -12.76 -4.51 7.63
N GLU A 74 -14.07 -4.56 7.33
CA GLU A 74 -14.99 -5.61 7.79
C GLU A 74 -14.65 -6.97 7.16
N ASP A 75 -14.55 -7.04 5.83
CA ASP A 75 -14.20 -8.26 5.09
C ASP A 75 -12.72 -8.30 4.71
N LYS A 76 -11.93 -8.90 5.59
CA LYS A 76 -10.48 -9.02 5.42
C LYS A 76 -10.06 -9.94 4.26
N ASN A 77 -10.96 -10.77 3.76
CA ASN A 77 -10.67 -11.63 2.60
C ASN A 77 -10.66 -10.84 1.29
N ARG A 78 -11.24 -9.63 1.28
CA ARG A 78 -11.34 -8.76 0.11
C ARG A 78 -10.50 -7.48 0.20
N VAL A 79 -9.54 -7.43 1.11
CA VAL A 79 -8.51 -6.40 1.14
C VAL A 79 -7.14 -7.02 0.96
N ARG A 80 -6.30 -6.39 0.15
CA ARG A 80 -4.94 -6.84 -0.16
C ARG A 80 -4.01 -5.63 -0.24
N ILE A 81 -2.71 -5.90 -0.36
CA ILE A 81 -1.65 -4.90 -0.48
C ILE A 81 -0.94 -5.06 -1.82
N CYS A 82 -0.65 -3.94 -2.46
CA CYS A 82 0.34 -3.80 -3.50
C CYS A 82 1.56 -3.07 -2.92
N LEU A 83 2.77 -3.59 -3.15
CA LEU A 83 4.00 -2.93 -2.75
C LEU A 83 4.66 -2.28 -3.98
N ASP A 84 4.74 -0.94 -3.98
CA ASP A 84 5.58 -0.22 -4.93
C ASP A 84 7.01 -0.12 -4.39
N THR A 85 7.98 -0.57 -5.18
CA THR A 85 9.39 -0.64 -4.78
C THR A 85 10.04 0.73 -4.65
N CYS A 86 9.65 1.72 -5.48
CA CYS A 86 10.09 3.11 -5.35
C CYS A 86 9.56 3.72 -4.05
N HIS A 87 8.28 3.47 -3.73
CA HIS A 87 7.67 3.97 -2.50
C HIS A 87 8.28 3.36 -1.24
N LEU A 88 8.57 2.04 -1.24
CA LEU A 88 9.30 1.39 -0.15
C LEU A 88 10.65 2.05 0.08
N PHE A 89 11.42 2.24 -0.98
CA PHE A 89 12.74 2.84 -0.94
C PHE A 89 12.70 4.28 -0.43
N ALA A 90 11.78 5.09 -0.97
CA ALA A 90 11.57 6.46 -0.54
C ALA A 90 11.12 6.57 0.93
N ALA A 91 10.38 5.59 1.44
CA ALA A 91 9.95 5.51 2.83
C ALA A 91 11.03 4.97 3.78
N GLY A 92 12.19 4.52 3.26
CA GLY A 92 13.31 4.06 4.06
C GLY A 92 13.42 2.54 4.24
N TYR A 93 12.59 1.77 3.52
CA TYR A 93 12.70 0.32 3.48
C TYR A 93 13.73 -0.09 2.41
N ASP A 94 14.91 -0.51 2.84
CA ASP A 94 15.98 -0.90 1.93
C ASP A 94 15.71 -2.27 1.30
N ILE A 95 15.74 -2.32 -0.03
CA ILE A 95 15.50 -3.53 -0.83
C ILE A 95 16.62 -3.82 -1.84
N ARG A 96 17.77 -3.13 -1.74
CA ARG A 96 18.87 -3.19 -2.72
C ARG A 96 19.67 -4.49 -2.67
N THR A 97 19.79 -5.09 -1.50
CA THR A 97 20.54 -6.34 -1.33
C THR A 97 19.61 -7.46 -0.88
N ARG A 98 20.06 -8.70 -1.03
CA ARG A 98 19.29 -9.86 -0.57
C ARG A 98 18.95 -9.79 0.92
N ASP A 99 19.87 -9.30 1.74
CA ASP A 99 19.68 -9.27 3.19
C ASP A 99 18.76 -8.15 3.61
N THR A 100 18.92 -6.93 3.04
CA THR A 100 18.03 -5.81 3.31
C THR A 100 16.62 -6.07 2.78
N TYR A 101 16.48 -6.71 1.61
CA TYR A 101 15.19 -7.16 1.09
C TYR A 101 14.50 -8.14 2.04
N ARG A 102 15.24 -9.17 2.51
CA ARG A 102 14.68 -10.15 3.45
C ARG A 102 14.23 -9.49 4.76
N GLU A 103 15.00 -8.55 5.27
CA GLU A 103 14.65 -7.82 6.48
C GLU A 103 13.40 -6.95 6.27
N THR A 104 13.29 -6.27 5.14
CA THR A 104 12.09 -5.49 4.77
C THR A 104 10.86 -6.40 4.68
N MET A 105 10.97 -7.55 3.98
CA MET A 105 9.85 -8.49 3.84
C MET A 105 9.51 -9.19 5.16
N ARG A 106 10.49 -9.43 6.03
CA ARG A 106 10.24 -9.93 7.39
C ARG A 106 9.40 -8.94 8.20
N LYS A 107 9.74 -7.66 8.16
CA LYS A 107 8.94 -6.59 8.81
C LYS A 107 7.54 -6.52 8.25
N PHE A 108 7.40 -6.62 6.93
CA PHE A 108 6.08 -6.65 6.28
C PHE A 108 5.25 -7.85 6.79
N ASP A 109 5.84 -9.02 6.86
CA ASP A 109 5.16 -10.24 7.33
C ASP A 109 4.74 -10.12 8.81
N GLU A 110 5.60 -9.58 9.66
CA GLU A 110 5.31 -9.41 11.08
C GLU A 110 4.22 -8.36 11.36
N GLU A 111 4.19 -7.28 10.60
CA GLU A 111 3.24 -6.19 10.82
C GLU A 111 1.92 -6.38 10.06
N VAL A 112 1.98 -6.79 8.81
CA VAL A 112 0.84 -6.88 7.89
C VAL A 112 0.43 -8.34 7.62
N GLY A 113 1.42 -9.18 7.36
CA GLY A 113 1.25 -10.58 6.95
C GLY A 113 1.39 -10.79 5.45
N ASN A 114 2.25 -11.73 5.05
CA ASN A 114 2.48 -12.06 3.63
C ASN A 114 1.21 -12.50 2.89
N GLY A 115 0.21 -13.02 3.61
CA GLY A 115 -1.08 -13.40 3.02
C GLY A 115 -1.87 -12.23 2.43
N TYR A 116 -1.54 -10.98 2.79
CA TYR A 116 -2.17 -9.79 2.23
C TYR A 116 -1.48 -9.31 0.95
N LEU A 117 -0.24 -9.72 0.64
CA LEU A 117 0.46 -9.27 -0.56
C LEU A 117 -0.20 -9.85 -1.83
N ALA A 118 -0.65 -8.99 -2.72
CA ALA A 118 -1.34 -9.38 -3.95
C ALA A 118 -0.71 -8.83 -5.23
N GLY A 119 0.20 -7.87 -5.12
CA GLY A 119 0.85 -7.26 -6.26
C GLY A 119 2.11 -6.50 -5.89
N VAL A 120 2.91 -6.21 -6.90
CA VAL A 120 4.10 -5.36 -6.79
C VAL A 120 4.13 -4.43 -7.99
N HIS A 121 4.24 -3.14 -7.76
CA HIS A 121 4.66 -2.17 -8.76
C HIS A 121 6.19 -2.12 -8.74
N LEU A 122 6.79 -2.61 -9.82
CA LEU A 122 8.24 -2.71 -9.91
C LEU A 122 8.83 -1.47 -10.56
N ASN A 123 9.32 -0.56 -9.73
CA ASN A 123 9.91 0.72 -10.14
C ASN A 123 11.29 0.89 -9.51
N ASP A 124 12.21 1.55 -10.19
CA ASP A 124 13.41 2.10 -9.58
C ASP A 124 13.12 3.50 -9.02
N SER A 125 14.07 4.11 -8.30
CA SER A 125 13.89 5.39 -7.65
C SER A 125 15.04 6.35 -8.00
N LYS A 126 14.69 7.58 -8.41
CA LYS A 126 15.63 8.69 -8.53
C LYS A 126 16.05 9.28 -7.20
N ALA A 127 15.29 9.00 -6.15
CA ALA A 127 15.59 9.49 -4.82
C ALA A 127 16.55 8.53 -4.09
N GLU A 128 17.22 9.03 -3.07
CA GLU A 128 17.99 8.21 -2.14
C GLU A 128 17.09 7.45 -1.16
N LEU A 129 17.66 6.45 -0.50
CA LEU A 129 16.96 5.68 0.54
C LEU A 129 16.44 6.62 1.65
N GLY A 130 15.15 6.55 1.94
CA GLY A 130 14.52 7.42 2.93
C GLY A 130 14.44 8.89 2.50
N GLY A 131 14.64 9.17 1.20
CA GLY A 131 14.63 10.53 0.66
C GLY A 131 13.25 11.18 0.63
N CYS A 132 12.21 10.47 0.98
CA CYS A 132 10.83 10.97 1.08
C CYS A 132 10.35 11.67 -0.21
N LYS A 133 10.71 11.12 -1.37
CA LYS A 133 10.31 11.65 -2.69
C LYS A 133 9.77 10.54 -3.55
N ASP A 134 8.59 10.76 -4.09
CA ASP A 134 7.96 9.88 -5.07
C ASP A 134 8.47 10.24 -6.48
N LEU A 135 9.57 9.64 -6.86
CA LEU A 135 10.25 9.90 -8.14
C LEU A 135 10.66 8.56 -8.77
N HIS A 136 9.76 8.01 -9.57
CA HIS A 136 9.99 6.75 -10.28
C HIS A 136 11.11 6.86 -11.33
N GLU A 137 11.83 5.76 -11.52
CA GLU A 137 12.80 5.57 -12.58
C GLU A 137 12.61 4.20 -13.24
N ASN A 138 13.14 4.03 -14.43
CA ASN A 138 13.19 2.73 -15.09
C ASN A 138 14.15 1.81 -14.36
N ILE A 139 13.79 0.52 -14.28
CA ILE A 139 14.58 -0.48 -13.56
C ILE A 139 16.01 -0.55 -14.12
N GLY A 140 16.98 -0.38 -13.23
CA GLY A 140 18.41 -0.51 -13.53
C GLY A 140 19.08 0.78 -14.05
N LEU A 141 18.45 1.94 -13.87
CA LEU A 141 19.04 3.24 -14.23
C LEU A 141 19.46 4.03 -13.00
#